data_b8e31ab86be7c77ec45e6f6fc5cac321
#
_entry.id   b8e31ab86be7c77ec45e6f6fc5cac321
#
_cell.length_a   1.000
_cell.length_b   1.000
_cell.length_c   1.000
_cell.angle_alpha   90.00
_cell.angle_beta   90.00
_cell.angle_gamma   90.00
#
_symmetry.space_group_name_H-M   'P 1'
#
loop_
_entity.id
_entity.type
_entity.pdbx_description
1 polymer ?
#
loop_
_entity_poly.entity_id
_entity_poly.type
_entity_poly.pdbx_seq_one_letter_code
_entity_poly.pdbx_strand_id
1 'polypeptide(L)'
;MSSSKILKKIKYAMRIIPDRAYIQMYYFAHFKKFCNLKNPKTYNEKLNWLKLHDKNPIYTRIVDKFEAKEYVKDIIGDQYIIPTLGVWDNFDDIDFDELPQQFVLKCTHDSEGLVIVKDKDKLDKEMAKNKIESA
;
A
#
# COMPACT_ATOMS: atom_id res chain seq x y z
N MET A 1 -12.99 -9.70 -25.40
CA MET A 1 -11.71 -9.73 -24.62
C MET A 1 -11.87 -8.73 -23.48
N SER A 2 -11.76 -9.18 -22.22
CA SER A 2 -12.05 -8.33 -21.05
C SER A 2 -11.04 -7.17 -20.97
N SER A 3 -11.53 -5.94 -20.76
CA SER A 3 -10.77 -4.70 -20.55
C SER A 3 -9.65 -4.86 -19.51
N SER A 4 -9.85 -5.69 -18.49
CA SER A 4 -8.86 -5.99 -17.45
C SER A 4 -7.60 -6.72 -17.96
N LYS A 5 -7.73 -7.58 -18.98
CA LYS A 5 -6.57 -8.28 -19.58
C LYS A 5 -5.69 -7.33 -20.41
N ILE A 6 -6.31 -6.34 -21.04
CA ILE A 6 -5.60 -5.31 -21.81
C ILE A 6 -4.83 -4.38 -20.85
N LEU A 7 -5.46 -3.95 -19.76
CA LEU A 7 -4.82 -3.12 -18.73
C LEU A 7 -3.63 -3.85 -18.05
N LYS A 8 -3.76 -5.15 -17.77
CA LYS A 8 -2.64 -5.95 -17.23
C LYS A 8 -1.47 -6.04 -18.22
N LYS A 9 -1.74 -6.23 -19.53
CA LYS A 9 -0.70 -6.24 -20.55
C LYS A 9 -0.01 -4.87 -20.69
N ILE A 10 -0.77 -3.79 -20.63
CA ILE A 10 -0.20 -2.42 -20.65
C ILE A 10 0.67 -2.19 -19.42
N LYS A 11 0.21 -2.53 -18.20
CA LYS A 11 1.01 -2.47 -16.97
C LYS A 11 2.31 -3.27 -17.10
N TYR A 12 2.26 -4.46 -17.69
CA TYR A 12 3.46 -5.28 -17.88
C TYR A 12 4.43 -4.68 -18.90
N ALA A 13 3.93 -4.16 -20.01
CA ALA A 13 4.75 -3.46 -21.01
C ALA A 13 5.40 -2.18 -20.44
N MET A 14 4.73 -1.50 -19.51
CA MET A 14 5.27 -0.32 -18.85
C MET A 14 6.45 -0.61 -17.90
N ARG A 15 6.65 -1.87 -17.47
CA ARG A 15 7.81 -2.28 -16.66
C ARG A 15 9.14 -2.20 -17.43
N ILE A 16 9.09 -2.20 -18.76
CA ILE A 16 10.28 -2.09 -19.63
C ILE A 16 10.71 -0.63 -19.81
N ILE A 17 9.83 0.32 -19.52
CA ILE A 17 10.13 1.75 -19.64
C ILE A 17 11.04 2.16 -18.47
N PRO A 18 12.19 2.80 -18.74
CA PRO A 18 13.04 3.33 -17.67
C PRO A 18 12.26 4.29 -16.78
N ASP A 19 12.45 4.20 -15.44
CA ASP A 19 11.75 5.00 -14.44
C ASP A 19 11.70 6.50 -14.79
N ARG A 20 12.80 7.03 -15.33
CA ARG A 20 12.89 8.43 -15.71
C ARG A 20 11.95 8.78 -16.87
N ALA A 21 11.83 7.92 -17.87
CA ALA A 21 10.92 8.12 -19.00
C ALA A 21 9.47 7.97 -18.55
N TYR A 22 9.18 6.98 -17.71
CA TYR A 22 7.86 6.78 -17.09
C TYR A 22 7.41 8.03 -16.32
N ILE A 23 8.26 8.58 -15.45
CA ILE A 23 7.99 9.80 -14.70
C ILE A 23 7.68 10.97 -15.63
N GLN A 24 8.45 11.15 -16.71
CA GLN A 24 8.21 12.24 -17.66
C GLN A 24 6.85 12.11 -18.35
N MET A 25 6.52 10.90 -18.82
CA MET A 25 5.23 10.63 -19.47
C MET A 25 4.05 10.87 -18.50
N TYR A 26 4.14 10.33 -17.29
CA TYR A 26 3.09 10.49 -16.26
C TYR A 26 2.94 11.95 -15.83
N TYR A 27 4.04 12.65 -15.62
CA TYR A 27 4.04 14.07 -15.24
C TYR A 27 3.43 14.94 -16.35
N PHE A 28 3.79 14.66 -17.61
CA PHE A 28 3.22 15.37 -18.75
C PHE A 28 1.72 15.12 -18.92
N ALA A 29 1.27 13.90 -18.70
CA ALA A 29 -0.16 13.57 -18.77
C ALA A 29 -1.01 14.40 -17.79
N HIS A 30 -0.49 14.65 -16.58
CA HIS A 30 -1.20 15.39 -15.51
C HIS A 30 -1.00 16.91 -15.58
N PHE A 31 0.22 17.36 -15.83
CA PHE A 31 0.59 18.77 -15.72
C PHE A 31 0.79 19.48 -17.05
N LYS A 32 0.71 18.75 -18.19
CA LYS A 32 0.94 19.26 -19.56
C LYS A 32 2.31 19.95 -19.75
N LYS A 33 3.29 19.57 -18.90
CA LYS A 33 4.68 20.04 -18.94
C LYS A 33 5.61 18.91 -18.48
N PHE A 34 6.87 18.96 -18.88
CA PHE A 34 7.85 17.99 -18.43
C PHE A 34 8.35 18.29 -17.01
N CYS A 35 8.65 17.22 -16.27
CA CYS A 35 9.22 17.30 -14.93
C CYS A 35 10.68 17.77 -15.00
N ASN A 36 11.01 18.84 -14.26
CA ASN A 36 12.40 19.28 -14.17
C ASN A 36 13.19 18.44 -13.17
N LEU A 37 13.74 17.31 -13.65
CA LEU A 37 14.52 16.40 -12.83
C LEU A 37 16.00 16.82 -12.64
N LYS A 38 16.47 17.87 -13.32
CA LYS A 38 17.84 18.40 -13.13
C LYS A 38 17.91 19.42 -11.99
N ASN A 39 16.89 20.28 -11.90
CA ASN A 39 16.80 21.31 -10.87
C ASN A 39 15.33 21.44 -10.40
N PRO A 40 14.84 20.46 -9.59
CA PRO A 40 13.46 20.41 -9.16
C PRO A 40 13.15 21.59 -8.21
N LYS A 41 12.16 22.40 -8.56
CA LYS A 41 11.73 23.56 -7.77
C LYS A 41 10.40 23.33 -7.09
N THR A 42 9.45 22.75 -7.79
CA THR A 42 8.12 22.48 -7.25
C THR A 42 8.12 21.21 -6.38
N TYR A 43 7.13 21.11 -5.48
CA TYR A 43 6.94 19.92 -4.63
C TYR A 43 6.88 18.62 -5.44
N ASN A 44 6.07 18.60 -6.50
CA ASN A 44 5.92 17.42 -7.35
C ASN A 44 7.22 17.05 -8.11
N GLU A 45 8.00 18.04 -8.54
CA GLU A 45 9.31 17.79 -9.16
C GLU A 45 10.29 17.18 -8.16
N LYS A 46 10.32 17.71 -6.91
CA LYS A 46 11.16 17.18 -5.83
C LYS A 46 10.78 15.75 -5.46
N LEU A 47 9.48 15.43 -5.34
CA LEU A 47 9.02 14.07 -5.08
C LEU A 47 9.44 13.09 -6.20
N ASN A 48 9.29 13.49 -7.45
CA ASN A 48 9.69 12.65 -8.58
C ASN A 48 11.20 12.49 -8.69
N TRP A 49 11.96 13.51 -8.30
CA TRP A 49 13.42 13.42 -8.19
C TRP A 49 13.82 12.42 -7.08
N LEU A 50 13.20 12.50 -5.91
CA LEU A 50 13.44 11.56 -4.80
C LEU A 50 13.17 10.11 -5.20
N LYS A 51 12.08 9.83 -5.92
CA LYS A 51 11.78 8.47 -6.43
C LYS A 51 12.92 7.87 -7.27
N LEU A 52 13.72 8.69 -7.93
CA LEU A 52 14.84 8.24 -8.77
C LEU A 52 16.15 8.09 -8.00
N HIS A 53 16.37 8.92 -6.98
CA HIS A 53 17.68 9.10 -6.35
C HIS A 53 17.74 8.59 -4.91
N ASP A 54 16.62 8.65 -4.19
CA ASP A 54 16.55 8.20 -2.81
C ASP A 54 15.97 6.77 -2.75
N LYS A 55 16.86 5.78 -2.69
CA LYS A 55 16.53 4.34 -2.67
C LYS A 55 16.95 3.72 -1.33
N ASN A 56 16.52 4.33 -0.24
CA ASN A 56 16.81 3.78 1.09
C ASN A 56 16.03 2.47 1.30
N PRO A 57 16.70 1.34 1.62
CA PRO A 57 16.05 0.05 1.86
C PRO A 57 14.99 0.08 2.96
N ILE A 58 15.13 1.01 3.93
CA ILE A 58 14.16 1.18 5.02
C ILE A 58 12.74 1.50 4.52
N TYR A 59 12.61 2.10 3.32
CA TYR A 59 11.30 2.46 2.79
C TYR A 59 10.40 1.26 2.52
N THR A 60 10.96 0.13 2.11
CA THR A 60 10.19 -1.10 1.92
C THR A 60 9.60 -1.57 3.26
N ARG A 61 10.38 -1.48 4.32
CA ARG A 61 9.94 -1.84 5.67
C ARG A 61 8.87 -0.88 6.22
N ILE A 62 9.04 0.43 6.01
CA ILE A 62 8.10 1.45 6.49
C ILE A 62 6.77 1.46 5.71
N VAL A 63 6.76 1.01 4.45
CA VAL A 63 5.54 0.92 3.64
C VAL A 63 4.64 -0.22 4.10
N ASP A 64 5.19 -1.33 4.59
CA ASP A 64 4.39 -2.39 5.22
C ASP A 64 3.86 -1.92 6.58
N LYS A 65 2.54 -2.08 6.80
CA LYS A 65 1.88 -1.53 8.01
C LYS A 65 2.26 -2.26 9.30
N PHE A 66 2.60 -3.53 9.21
CA PHE A 66 3.05 -4.29 10.36
C PHE A 66 4.52 -3.97 10.68
N GLU A 67 5.39 -4.05 9.68
CA GLU A 67 6.80 -3.71 9.80
C GLU A 67 7.02 -2.26 10.26
N ALA A 68 6.20 -1.32 9.80
CA ALA A 68 6.24 0.07 10.23
C ALA A 68 5.92 0.23 11.73
N LYS A 69 4.96 -0.56 12.26
CA LYS A 69 4.66 -0.55 13.71
C LYS A 69 5.84 -1.05 14.53
N GLU A 70 6.45 -2.15 14.12
CA GLU A 70 7.64 -2.69 14.79
C GLU A 70 8.81 -1.69 14.75
N TYR A 71 9.04 -1.05 13.59
CA TYR A 71 10.06 -0.02 13.46
C TYR A 71 9.81 1.19 14.40
N VAL A 72 8.57 1.67 14.48
CA VAL A 72 8.21 2.79 15.35
C VAL A 72 8.30 2.39 16.84
N LYS A 73 7.86 1.17 17.17
CA LYS A 73 7.99 0.59 18.52
C LYS A 73 9.43 0.59 19.01
N ASP A 74 10.37 0.20 18.15
CA ASP A 74 11.81 0.19 18.47
C ASP A 74 12.37 1.59 18.78
N ILE A 75 11.76 2.65 18.24
CA ILE A 75 12.24 4.03 18.38
C ILE A 75 11.61 4.74 19.57
N ILE A 76 10.30 4.65 19.75
CA ILE A 76 9.55 5.45 20.74
C ILE A 76 8.87 4.63 21.84
N GLY A 77 8.91 3.30 21.75
CA GLY A 77 8.31 2.39 22.71
C GLY A 77 6.91 1.89 22.31
N ASP A 78 6.55 0.73 22.83
CA ASP A 78 5.32 0.02 22.49
C ASP A 78 4.04 0.70 23.03
N GLN A 79 4.15 1.52 24.08
CA GLN A 79 3.04 2.28 24.65
C GLN A 79 2.40 3.27 23.67
N TYR A 80 3.09 3.61 22.58
CA TYR A 80 2.57 4.50 21.53
C TYR A 80 2.00 3.74 20.33
N ILE A 81 2.04 2.42 20.33
CA ILE A 81 1.59 1.59 19.22
C ILE A 81 0.22 1.00 19.53
N ILE A 82 -0.73 1.18 18.61
CA ILE A 82 -2.03 0.51 18.69
C ILE A 82 -1.80 -1.01 18.62
N PRO A 83 -2.25 -1.79 19.61
CA PRO A 83 -2.05 -3.23 19.64
C PRO A 83 -2.50 -3.92 18.35
N THR A 84 -1.69 -4.86 17.88
CA THR A 84 -2.03 -5.74 16.78
C THR A 84 -2.58 -7.03 17.37
N LEU A 85 -3.80 -7.41 16.98
CA LEU A 85 -4.47 -8.60 17.48
C LEU A 85 -3.92 -9.88 16.87
N GLY A 86 -3.40 -9.78 15.64
CA GLY A 86 -2.76 -10.88 14.93
C GLY A 86 -2.29 -10.45 13.54
N VAL A 87 -1.46 -11.28 12.94
CA VAL A 87 -0.98 -11.16 11.55
C VAL A 87 -1.12 -12.53 10.91
N TRP A 88 -1.76 -12.61 9.77
CA TRP A 88 -2.03 -13.86 9.06
C TRP A 88 -1.67 -13.71 7.59
N ASP A 89 -1.14 -14.75 6.99
CA ASP A 89 -0.81 -14.76 5.56
C ASP A 89 -2.05 -14.98 4.68
N ASN A 90 -3.04 -15.72 5.19
CA ASN A 90 -4.28 -15.99 4.49
C ASN A 90 -5.48 -15.60 5.35
N PHE A 91 -6.56 -15.17 4.72
CA PHE A 91 -7.80 -14.82 5.42
C PHE A 91 -8.40 -16.01 6.18
N ASP A 92 -8.25 -17.21 5.64
CA ASP A 92 -8.82 -18.45 6.21
C ASP A 92 -8.09 -18.92 7.49
N ASP A 93 -6.88 -18.40 7.74
CA ASP A 93 -6.10 -18.69 8.95
C ASP A 93 -6.56 -17.86 10.16
N ILE A 94 -7.49 -16.90 9.97
CA ILE A 94 -7.98 -16.02 11.03
C ILE A 94 -8.93 -16.79 11.95
N ASP A 95 -8.53 -16.95 13.22
CA ASP A 95 -9.48 -17.41 14.25
C ASP A 95 -10.34 -16.24 14.74
N PHE A 96 -11.53 -16.14 14.14
CA PHE A 96 -12.48 -15.08 14.48
C PHE A 96 -13.05 -15.23 15.90
N ASP A 97 -13.00 -16.41 16.50
CA ASP A 97 -13.57 -16.65 17.85
C ASP A 97 -12.67 -15.99 18.92
N GLU A 98 -11.36 -15.94 18.70
CA GLU A 98 -10.40 -15.25 19.56
C GLU A 98 -10.43 -13.72 19.42
N LEU A 99 -11.03 -13.19 18.34
CA LEU A 99 -11.09 -11.75 18.14
C LEU A 99 -12.17 -11.07 18.98
N PRO A 100 -11.94 -9.82 19.43
CA PRO A 100 -12.93 -9.04 20.16
C PRO A 100 -14.17 -8.74 19.30
N GLN A 101 -15.24 -8.21 19.90
CA GLN A 101 -16.47 -7.86 19.18
C GLN A 101 -16.26 -6.77 18.12
N GLN A 102 -15.25 -5.93 18.30
CA GLN A 102 -14.93 -4.85 17.38
C GLN A 102 -13.45 -4.90 17.01
N PHE A 103 -13.16 -4.94 15.72
CA PHE A 103 -11.80 -4.96 15.19
C PHE A 103 -11.73 -4.42 13.77
N VAL A 104 -10.52 -4.28 13.27
CA VAL A 104 -10.25 -3.83 11.90
C VAL A 104 -9.28 -4.81 11.23
N LEU A 105 -9.67 -5.33 10.08
CA LEU A 105 -8.78 -6.09 9.20
C LEU A 105 -8.16 -5.14 8.18
N LYS A 106 -6.86 -5.27 7.95
CA LYS A 106 -6.11 -4.47 6.97
C LYS A 106 -5.08 -5.31 6.25
N CYS A 107 -4.95 -5.12 4.94
CA CYS A 107 -3.77 -5.60 4.23
C CYS A 107 -2.53 -4.82 4.68
N THR A 108 -1.39 -5.50 4.83
CA THR A 108 -0.14 -4.87 5.26
C THR A 108 0.43 -3.96 4.16
N HIS A 109 0.29 -4.34 2.90
CA HIS A 109 0.94 -3.72 1.72
C HIS A 109 0.03 -2.80 0.89
N ASP A 110 -1.28 -2.75 1.17
CA ASP A 110 -2.24 -1.97 0.39
C ASP A 110 -3.05 -1.00 1.25
N SER A 111 -3.61 0.05 0.62
CA SER A 111 -4.44 1.07 1.26
C SER A 111 -5.95 0.82 1.14
N GLU A 112 -6.39 -0.03 0.21
CA GLU A 112 -7.81 -0.28 -0.07
C GLU A 112 -8.35 -1.50 0.68
N GLY A 113 -7.50 -2.49 1.00
CA GLY A 113 -7.85 -3.68 1.78
C GLY A 113 -8.14 -3.37 3.24
N LEU A 114 -9.32 -2.80 3.52
CA LEU A 114 -9.76 -2.38 4.85
C LEU A 114 -11.19 -2.85 5.13
N VAL A 115 -11.38 -3.62 6.21
CA VAL A 115 -12.71 -4.00 6.74
C VAL A 115 -12.84 -3.56 8.20
N ILE A 116 -13.80 -2.71 8.50
CA ILE A 116 -14.11 -2.27 9.87
C ILE A 116 -15.27 -3.10 10.38
N VAL A 117 -15.01 -3.91 11.41
CA VAL A 117 -16.01 -4.76 12.07
C VAL A 117 -16.46 -4.07 13.35
N LYS A 118 -17.69 -3.60 13.36
CA LYS A 118 -18.32 -2.95 14.54
C LYS A 118 -19.09 -3.94 15.41
N ASP A 119 -19.41 -5.11 14.88
CA ASP A 119 -20.17 -6.16 15.52
C ASP A 119 -19.76 -7.48 14.86
N LYS A 120 -19.00 -8.32 15.58
CA LYS A 120 -18.47 -9.59 15.08
C LYS A 120 -19.58 -10.55 14.65
N ASP A 121 -20.70 -10.56 15.37
CA ASP A 121 -21.80 -11.49 15.12
C ASP A 121 -22.55 -11.16 13.80
N LYS A 122 -22.37 -9.94 13.28
CA LYS A 122 -22.94 -9.49 12.00
C LYS A 122 -21.91 -9.46 10.86
N LEU A 123 -20.72 -9.99 11.07
CA LEU A 123 -19.69 -10.00 10.04
C LEU A 123 -20.03 -10.98 8.91
N ASP A 124 -20.17 -10.46 7.70
CA ASP A 124 -20.14 -11.27 6.48
C ASP A 124 -18.70 -11.62 6.15
N LYS A 125 -18.28 -12.84 6.56
CA LYS A 125 -16.90 -13.32 6.37
C LYS A 125 -16.54 -13.45 4.88
N GLU A 126 -17.47 -13.83 4.01
CA GLU A 126 -17.23 -14.00 2.57
C GLU A 126 -17.00 -12.63 1.91
N MET A 127 -17.84 -11.66 2.21
CA MET A 127 -17.67 -10.30 1.70
C MET A 127 -16.37 -9.66 2.22
N ALA A 128 -16.01 -9.88 3.49
CA ALA A 128 -14.76 -9.41 4.07
C ALA A 128 -13.54 -10.05 3.39
N LYS A 129 -13.57 -11.37 3.17
CA LYS A 129 -12.52 -12.11 2.45
C LYS A 129 -12.30 -11.56 1.04
N ASN A 130 -13.37 -11.47 0.26
CA ASN A 130 -13.30 -10.93 -1.10
C ASN A 130 -12.71 -9.53 -1.15
N LYS A 131 -13.02 -8.68 -0.18
CA LYS A 131 -12.49 -7.31 -0.11
C LYS A 131 -11.00 -7.27 0.24
N ILE A 132 -10.54 -8.13 1.14
CA ILE A 132 -9.14 -8.21 1.55
C ILE A 132 -8.29 -8.84 0.44
N GLU A 133 -8.76 -9.92 -0.20
CA GLU A 133 -8.02 -10.63 -1.24
C GLU A 133 -8.03 -9.92 -2.61
N SER A 134 -8.94 -8.98 -2.84
CA SER A 134 -8.99 -8.17 -4.07
C SER A 134 -8.09 -6.93 -4.05
N ALA A 135 -7.48 -6.62 -2.93
CA ALA A 135 -6.68 -5.42 -2.66
C ALA A 135 -5.19 -5.50 -3.11
#